data_d3577a2563bb7d4db7b37228e1184b73
#
_entry.id   d3577a2563bb7d4db7b37228e1184b73
#
_cell.length_a   1.000
_cell.length_b   1.000
_cell.length_c   1.000
_cell.angle_alpha   90.00
_cell.angle_beta   90.00
_cell.angle_gamma   90.00
#
_symmetry.space_group_name_H-M   'P 1'
#
loop_
_entity.id
_entity.type
_entity.pdbx_description
1 polymer ?
#
loop_
_entity_poly.entity_id
_entity_poly.type
_entity_poly.pdbx_seq_one_letter_code
_entity_poly.pdbx_strand_id
1 'polypeptide(L)'
;NGAGKSTMFNAICGDFLTDSGSVVLDGEDITFMPQHARAKSIGRLYQDPMRGTAPGMTIEENLALAAGKGGWLSRISKSDKERFKEQLALLDIGLENRMNHPVGLLSGGQRQALTLLMATMNPPKLLLLDEHTAALDPGTAEKVLNLTKRIVEEHHLTCLMITHNMQSALELGNRILMMDSGDIVLDIKEEEKKGLTVEGLLD
;
A
#
# COMPACT_ATOMS: atom_id res chain seq x y z
N ASN A 1 -3.74 6.19 18.90
CA ASN A 1 -3.82 4.72 18.75
C ASN A 1 -5.15 4.22 19.33
N GLY A 2 -5.68 3.10 18.80
CA GLY A 2 -6.92 2.51 19.30
C GLY A 2 -8.22 3.03 18.67
N ALA A 3 -8.16 3.98 17.76
CA ALA A 3 -9.34 4.55 17.09
C ALA A 3 -10.03 3.62 16.07
N GLY A 4 -9.58 2.36 15.90
CA GLY A 4 -10.21 1.39 14.99
C GLY A 4 -9.69 1.39 13.55
N LYS A 5 -8.70 2.23 13.17
CA LYS A 5 -8.19 2.35 11.79
C LYS A 5 -7.70 1.03 11.20
N SER A 6 -6.79 0.33 11.89
CA SER A 6 -6.27 -0.96 11.42
C SER A 6 -7.34 -2.07 11.47
N THR A 7 -8.29 -1.99 12.40
CA THR A 7 -9.46 -2.89 12.46
C THR A 7 -10.32 -2.72 11.20
N MET A 8 -10.57 -1.49 10.77
CA MET A 8 -11.28 -1.19 9.52
C MET A 8 -10.53 -1.78 8.31
N PHE A 9 -9.20 -1.61 8.21
CA PHE A 9 -8.41 -2.21 7.14
C PHE A 9 -8.49 -3.73 7.15
N ASN A 10 -8.43 -4.35 8.32
CA ASN A 10 -8.56 -5.80 8.47
C ASN A 10 -9.94 -6.30 8.02
N ALA A 11 -11.02 -5.57 8.36
CA ALA A 11 -12.38 -5.88 7.89
C ALA A 11 -12.49 -5.77 6.37
N ILE A 12 -11.94 -4.70 5.76
CA ILE A 12 -11.93 -4.51 4.29
C ILE A 12 -11.15 -5.63 3.60
N CYS A 13 -10.01 -6.04 4.15
CA CYS A 13 -9.21 -7.14 3.60
C CYS A 13 -9.82 -8.52 3.81
N GLY A 14 -10.80 -8.66 4.73
CA GLY A 14 -11.41 -9.94 5.06
C GLY A 14 -10.56 -10.80 6.00
N ASP A 15 -9.73 -10.18 6.85
CA ASP A 15 -9.00 -10.85 7.92
C ASP A 15 -9.97 -11.42 8.96
N PHE A 16 -11.15 -10.83 9.06
CA PHE A 16 -12.33 -11.32 9.79
C PHE A 16 -13.62 -10.85 9.10
N LEU A 17 -14.73 -11.51 9.39
CA LEU A 17 -16.06 -11.10 8.94
C LEU A 17 -16.64 -10.05 9.87
N THR A 18 -17.37 -9.07 9.32
CA THR A 18 -18.07 -8.05 10.09
C THR A 18 -19.34 -8.64 10.72
N ASP A 19 -19.66 -8.24 11.94
CA ASP A 19 -20.89 -8.66 12.63
C ASP A 19 -22.15 -8.04 12.00
N SER A 20 -21.99 -6.85 11.40
CA SER A 20 -23.07 -6.13 10.72
C SER A 20 -22.51 -5.19 9.65
N GLY A 21 -23.37 -4.68 8.79
CA GLY A 21 -22.98 -3.82 7.67
C GLY A 21 -22.49 -4.60 6.45
N SER A 22 -21.97 -3.90 5.45
CA SER A 22 -21.46 -4.49 4.21
C SER A 22 -20.19 -3.80 3.73
N VAL A 23 -19.37 -4.53 3.01
CA VAL A 23 -18.19 -4.02 2.29
C VAL A 23 -18.45 -4.14 0.79
N VAL A 24 -18.57 -3.00 0.12
CA VAL A 24 -18.82 -2.92 -1.32
C VAL A 24 -17.59 -2.32 -2.00
N LEU A 25 -17.04 -3.02 -2.97
CA LEU A 25 -15.88 -2.58 -3.76
C LEU A 25 -16.27 -2.55 -5.24
N ASP A 26 -16.22 -1.35 -5.85
CA ASP A 26 -16.53 -1.16 -7.27
C ASP A 26 -17.92 -1.75 -7.65
N GLY A 27 -18.93 -1.54 -6.79
CA GLY A 27 -20.30 -2.02 -6.96
C GLY A 27 -20.53 -3.50 -6.62
N GLU A 28 -19.50 -4.25 -6.30
CA GLU A 28 -19.57 -5.66 -5.89
C GLU A 28 -19.60 -5.78 -4.36
N ASP A 29 -20.57 -6.49 -3.80
CA ASP A 29 -20.60 -6.82 -2.37
C ASP A 29 -19.59 -7.95 -2.10
N ILE A 30 -18.53 -7.60 -1.37
CA ILE A 30 -17.46 -8.51 -0.99
C ILE A 30 -17.51 -8.92 0.49
N THR A 31 -18.60 -8.61 1.21
CA THR A 31 -18.72 -8.80 2.66
C THR A 31 -18.36 -10.21 3.12
N PHE A 32 -18.82 -11.22 2.39
CA PHE A 32 -18.54 -12.63 2.71
C PHE A 32 -17.44 -13.26 1.84
N MET A 33 -16.80 -12.44 1.00
CA MET A 33 -15.70 -12.93 0.15
C MET A 33 -14.46 -13.22 1.02
N PRO A 34 -13.83 -14.40 0.90
CA PRO A 34 -12.67 -14.75 1.69
C PRO A 34 -11.45 -13.89 1.32
N GLN A 35 -10.54 -13.68 2.27
CA GLN A 35 -9.36 -12.82 2.14
C GLN A 35 -8.56 -13.06 0.85
N HIS A 36 -8.28 -14.33 0.50
CA HIS A 36 -7.49 -14.66 -0.69
C HIS A 36 -8.17 -14.26 -2.01
N ALA A 37 -9.50 -14.17 -2.04
CA ALA A 37 -10.26 -13.69 -3.19
C ALA A 37 -10.22 -12.15 -3.25
N ARG A 38 -10.40 -11.45 -2.10
CA ARG A 38 -10.28 -9.98 -2.01
C ARG A 38 -8.88 -9.51 -2.37
N ALA A 39 -7.82 -10.26 -2.04
CA ALA A 39 -6.43 -9.95 -2.36
C ALA A 39 -6.13 -9.84 -3.87
N LYS A 40 -7.03 -10.29 -4.74
CA LYS A 40 -6.92 -10.09 -6.19
C LYS A 40 -7.27 -8.66 -6.63
N SER A 41 -8.06 -7.95 -5.82
CA SER A 41 -8.56 -6.60 -6.12
C SER A 41 -8.12 -5.55 -5.11
N ILE A 42 -7.58 -5.97 -3.96
CA ILE A 42 -7.13 -5.10 -2.89
C ILE A 42 -5.62 -5.30 -2.68
N GLY A 43 -4.84 -4.26 -2.95
CA GLY A 43 -3.43 -4.20 -2.57
C GLY A 43 -3.30 -3.67 -1.14
N ARG A 44 -2.38 -4.23 -0.34
CA ARG A 44 -2.13 -3.75 1.03
C ARG A 44 -0.64 -3.64 1.32
N LEU A 45 -0.23 -2.46 1.81
CA LEU A 45 1.06 -2.25 2.45
C LEU A 45 0.88 -2.19 3.96
N TYR A 46 1.75 -2.88 4.65
CA TYR A 46 1.79 -2.92 6.11
C TYR A 46 2.80 -1.90 6.66
N GLN A 47 2.62 -1.51 7.91
CA GLN A 47 3.59 -0.69 8.64
C GLN A 47 4.97 -1.38 8.68
N ASP A 48 5.00 -2.69 8.90
CA ASP A 48 6.22 -3.51 8.79
C ASP A 48 6.34 -4.06 7.35
N PRO A 49 7.32 -3.58 6.56
CA PRO A 49 7.52 -4.03 5.18
C PRO A 49 7.96 -5.50 5.07
N MET A 50 8.38 -6.14 6.17
CA MET A 50 8.68 -7.58 6.20
C MET A 50 7.43 -8.43 5.94
N ARG A 51 6.25 -7.94 6.34
CA ARG A 51 4.99 -8.68 6.17
C ARG A 51 4.52 -8.78 4.71
N GLY A 52 4.98 -7.89 3.85
CA GLY A 52 4.65 -7.87 2.42
C GLY A 52 5.64 -8.60 1.53
N THR A 53 6.71 -9.21 2.09
CA THR A 53 7.79 -9.82 1.32
C THR A 53 8.19 -11.19 1.85
N ALA A 54 8.87 -11.98 1.03
CA ALA A 54 9.58 -13.21 1.41
C ALA A 54 11.08 -12.86 1.56
N PRO A 55 11.57 -12.55 2.79
CA PRO A 55 12.90 -11.97 2.99
C PRO A 55 14.05 -12.90 2.63
N GLY A 56 13.85 -14.23 2.67
CA GLY A 56 14.83 -15.22 2.24
C GLY A 56 14.93 -15.40 0.72
N MET A 57 13.98 -14.85 -0.03
CA MET A 57 13.95 -14.92 -1.48
C MET A 57 14.59 -13.66 -2.09
N THR A 58 15.04 -13.77 -3.34
CA THR A 58 15.59 -12.65 -4.11
C THR A 58 14.52 -11.63 -4.48
N ILE A 59 14.94 -10.44 -4.93
CA ILE A 59 14.03 -9.41 -5.44
C ILE A 59 13.23 -9.95 -6.64
N GLU A 60 13.90 -10.61 -7.60
CA GLU A 60 13.22 -11.16 -8.77
C GLU A 60 12.20 -12.26 -8.43
N GLU A 61 12.49 -13.10 -7.41
CA GLU A 61 11.55 -14.12 -6.94
C GLU A 61 10.33 -13.49 -6.25
N ASN A 62 10.52 -12.46 -5.43
CA ASN A 62 9.42 -11.71 -4.82
C ASN A 62 8.52 -11.06 -5.89
N LEU A 63 9.11 -10.43 -6.92
CA LEU A 63 8.36 -9.86 -8.04
C LEU A 63 7.63 -10.93 -8.85
N ALA A 64 8.21 -12.11 -9.04
CA ALA A 64 7.55 -13.21 -9.73
C ALA A 64 6.34 -13.71 -8.95
N LEU A 65 6.42 -13.80 -7.61
CA LEU A 65 5.28 -14.13 -6.74
C LEU A 65 4.18 -13.08 -6.88
N ALA A 66 4.52 -11.80 -6.80
CA ALA A 66 3.56 -10.70 -6.93
C ALA A 66 2.89 -10.68 -8.32
N ALA A 67 3.62 -11.05 -9.37
CA ALA A 67 3.09 -11.20 -10.73
C ALA A 67 2.20 -12.45 -10.93
N GLY A 68 1.95 -13.24 -9.87
CA GLY A 68 1.16 -14.47 -9.95
C GLY A 68 1.89 -15.66 -10.58
N LYS A 69 3.22 -15.60 -10.68
CA LYS A 69 4.06 -16.65 -11.28
C LYS A 69 4.64 -17.63 -10.26
N GLY A 70 4.04 -17.74 -9.08
CA GLY A 70 4.50 -18.56 -7.96
C GLY A 70 4.20 -20.07 -8.05
N GLY A 71 3.88 -20.60 -9.22
CA GLY A 71 3.65 -22.05 -9.38
C GLY A 71 4.96 -22.84 -9.35
N TRP A 72 4.93 -24.07 -8.81
CA TRP A 72 6.07 -25.01 -8.70
C TRP A 72 6.88 -25.18 -10.02
N LEU A 73 6.25 -24.99 -11.18
CA LEU A 73 6.87 -25.16 -12.50
C LEU A 73 7.07 -23.84 -13.25
N SER A 74 6.69 -22.69 -12.68
CA SER A 74 6.82 -21.41 -13.35
C SER A 74 8.28 -20.92 -13.28
N ARG A 75 8.99 -21.02 -14.40
CA ARG A 75 10.30 -20.37 -14.55
C ARG A 75 10.12 -18.89 -14.85
N ILE A 76 10.89 -18.03 -14.20
CA ILE A 76 11.00 -16.62 -14.57
C ILE A 76 11.66 -16.56 -15.95
N SER A 77 10.92 -16.09 -16.94
CA SER A 77 11.42 -15.98 -18.32
C SER A 77 12.39 -14.80 -18.45
N LYS A 78 13.15 -14.75 -19.56
CA LYS A 78 14.02 -13.62 -19.85
C LYS A 78 13.23 -12.32 -19.99
N SER A 79 12.08 -12.37 -20.64
CA SER A 79 11.16 -11.20 -20.76
C SER A 79 10.59 -10.74 -19.43
N ASP A 80 10.35 -11.65 -18.48
CA ASP A 80 9.92 -11.27 -17.13
C ASP A 80 11.03 -10.50 -16.40
N LYS A 81 12.27 -10.97 -16.49
CA LYS A 81 13.42 -10.31 -15.87
C LYS A 81 13.65 -8.90 -16.44
N GLU A 82 13.51 -8.73 -17.74
CA GLU A 82 13.62 -7.43 -18.40
C GLU A 82 12.52 -6.50 -17.90
N ARG A 83 11.26 -6.95 -17.87
CA ARG A 83 10.12 -6.19 -17.35
C ARG A 83 10.32 -5.82 -15.87
N PHE A 84 10.75 -6.75 -15.03
CA PHE A 84 11.02 -6.47 -13.62
C PHE A 84 12.12 -5.44 -13.44
N LYS A 85 13.18 -5.53 -14.25
CA LYS A 85 14.28 -4.57 -14.24
C LYS A 85 13.82 -3.16 -14.61
N GLU A 86 12.98 -3.02 -15.64
CA GLU A 86 12.38 -1.75 -16.05
C GLU A 86 11.49 -1.17 -14.94
N GLN A 87 10.63 -1.99 -14.33
CA GLN A 87 9.77 -1.55 -13.24
C GLN A 87 10.57 -1.13 -11.99
N LEU A 88 11.65 -1.85 -11.65
CA LEU A 88 12.54 -1.48 -10.56
C LEU A 88 13.29 -0.17 -10.84
N ALA A 89 13.70 0.06 -12.09
CA ALA A 89 14.39 1.30 -12.47
C ALA A 89 13.49 2.55 -12.28
N LEU A 90 12.17 2.41 -12.41
CA LEU A 90 11.22 3.51 -12.13
C LEU A 90 11.22 3.94 -10.66
N LEU A 91 11.68 3.08 -9.74
CA LEU A 91 11.78 3.42 -8.32
C LEU A 91 12.94 4.38 -8.03
N ASP A 92 13.96 4.45 -8.90
CA ASP A 92 15.15 5.27 -8.76
C ASP A 92 15.92 5.06 -7.43
N ILE A 93 16.07 3.79 -7.03
CA ILE A 93 16.75 3.39 -5.79
C ILE A 93 17.80 2.29 -5.99
N GLY A 94 18.14 2.00 -7.25
CA GLY A 94 19.23 1.09 -7.63
C GLY A 94 18.91 -0.41 -7.47
N LEU A 95 17.66 -0.80 -7.31
CA LEU A 95 17.25 -2.21 -7.15
C LEU A 95 17.31 -3.00 -8.45
N GLU A 96 17.20 -2.34 -9.60
CA GLU A 96 17.30 -2.94 -10.95
C GLU A 96 18.63 -3.65 -11.20
N ASN A 97 19.67 -3.27 -10.47
CA ASN A 97 21.02 -3.87 -10.55
C ASN A 97 21.25 -4.94 -9.47
N ARG A 98 20.26 -5.18 -8.61
CA ARG A 98 20.35 -6.06 -7.44
C ARG A 98 19.29 -7.15 -7.39
N MET A 99 18.71 -7.51 -8.53
CA MET A 99 17.59 -8.45 -8.62
C MET A 99 17.82 -9.81 -7.98
N ASN A 100 19.09 -10.28 -7.98
CA ASN A 100 19.50 -11.55 -7.37
C ASN A 100 19.84 -11.44 -5.86
N HIS A 101 19.69 -10.27 -5.25
CA HIS A 101 19.95 -10.11 -3.81
C HIS A 101 18.70 -10.50 -3.00
N PRO A 102 18.91 -11.15 -1.84
CA PRO A 102 17.80 -11.42 -0.90
C PRO A 102 17.15 -10.13 -0.41
N VAL A 103 15.81 -10.12 -0.37
CA VAL A 103 15.05 -8.96 0.10
C VAL A 103 15.34 -8.62 1.55
N GLY A 104 15.69 -9.61 2.38
CA GLY A 104 16.09 -9.41 3.77
C GLY A 104 17.30 -8.48 3.96
N LEU A 105 18.15 -8.31 2.95
CA LEU A 105 19.34 -7.42 2.97
C LEU A 105 19.04 -5.97 2.53
N LEU A 106 17.81 -5.67 2.14
CA LEU A 106 17.40 -4.31 1.74
C LEU A 106 17.22 -3.41 2.96
N SER A 107 17.49 -2.12 2.79
CA SER A 107 17.08 -1.11 3.79
C SER A 107 15.56 -1.06 3.92
N GLY A 108 15.07 -0.48 5.02
CA GLY A 108 13.62 -0.33 5.25
C GLY A 108 12.92 0.37 4.08
N GLY A 109 13.47 1.51 3.61
CA GLY A 109 12.91 2.25 2.49
C GLY A 109 12.97 1.50 1.16
N GLN A 110 14.06 0.81 0.87
CA GLN A 110 14.17 -0.03 -0.33
C GLN A 110 13.13 -1.16 -0.32
N ARG A 111 12.93 -1.79 0.82
CA ARG A 111 11.93 -2.84 0.99
C ARG A 111 10.52 -2.29 0.87
N GLN A 112 10.25 -1.12 1.45
CA GLN A 112 8.95 -0.47 1.35
C GLN A 112 8.62 -0.09 -0.10
N ALA A 113 9.56 0.49 -0.84
CA ALA A 113 9.39 0.79 -2.26
C ALA A 113 9.18 -0.48 -3.10
N LEU A 114 9.92 -1.56 -2.82
CA LEU A 114 9.70 -2.86 -3.45
C LEU A 114 8.29 -3.40 -3.16
N THR A 115 7.84 -3.32 -1.89
CA THR A 115 6.50 -3.79 -1.50
C THR A 115 5.41 -2.98 -2.21
N LEU A 116 5.60 -1.67 -2.34
CA LEU A 116 4.68 -0.80 -3.09
C LEU A 116 4.61 -1.22 -4.56
N LEU A 117 5.76 -1.44 -5.21
CA LEU A 117 5.79 -1.95 -6.58
C LEU A 117 5.06 -3.29 -6.71
N MET A 118 5.34 -4.23 -5.81
CA MET A 118 4.68 -5.56 -5.80
C MET A 118 3.16 -5.45 -5.67
N ALA A 119 2.66 -4.56 -4.80
CA ALA A 119 1.23 -4.36 -4.59
C ALA A 119 0.53 -3.68 -5.78
N THR A 120 1.28 -3.05 -6.68
CA THR A 120 0.76 -2.28 -7.82
C THR A 120 1.17 -2.83 -9.18
N MET A 121 1.95 -3.91 -9.24
CA MET A 121 2.32 -4.60 -10.50
C MET A 121 1.09 -5.06 -11.31
N ASN A 122 0.07 -5.52 -10.61
CA ASN A 122 -1.27 -5.74 -11.13
C ASN A 122 -2.16 -4.69 -10.45
N PRO A 123 -2.51 -3.56 -11.11
CA PRO A 123 -3.18 -2.45 -10.47
C PRO A 123 -4.43 -2.91 -9.71
N PRO A 124 -4.49 -2.73 -8.38
CA PRO A 124 -5.65 -3.13 -7.59
C PRO A 124 -6.78 -2.12 -7.76
N LYS A 125 -8.02 -2.52 -7.47
CA LYS A 125 -9.16 -1.60 -7.39
C LYS A 125 -9.07 -0.68 -6.16
N LEU A 126 -8.43 -1.16 -5.09
CA LEU A 126 -8.19 -0.42 -3.85
C LEU A 126 -6.78 -0.70 -3.33
N LEU A 127 -6.03 0.35 -3.04
CA LEU A 127 -4.72 0.28 -2.38
C LEU A 127 -4.87 0.75 -0.92
N LEU A 128 -4.51 -0.11 0.03
CA LEU A 128 -4.52 0.18 1.46
C LEU A 128 -3.10 0.39 1.97
N LEU A 129 -2.81 1.55 2.54
CA LEU A 129 -1.50 1.94 3.06
C LEU A 129 -1.58 2.15 4.57
N ASP A 130 -1.07 1.21 5.36
CA ASP A 130 -1.12 1.24 6.83
C ASP A 130 0.18 1.80 7.38
N GLU A 131 0.24 3.13 7.61
CA GLU A 131 1.40 3.84 8.18
C GLU A 131 2.73 3.45 7.51
N HIS A 132 2.71 3.23 6.22
CA HIS A 132 3.76 2.58 5.44
C HIS A 132 5.11 3.32 5.42
N THR A 133 5.19 4.52 5.99
CA THR A 133 6.44 5.30 6.11
C THR A 133 6.85 5.57 7.56
N ALA A 134 6.07 5.12 8.55
CA ALA A 134 6.30 5.46 9.96
C ALA A 134 7.63 4.94 10.53
N ALA A 135 8.14 3.83 9.99
CA ALA A 135 9.40 3.21 10.44
C ALA A 135 10.64 3.68 9.65
N LEU A 136 10.49 4.68 8.76
CA LEU A 136 11.56 5.19 7.91
C LEU A 136 12.11 6.50 8.46
N ASP A 137 13.38 6.78 8.15
CA ASP A 137 13.93 8.11 8.38
C ASP A 137 13.23 9.15 7.48
N PRO A 138 13.20 10.45 7.89
CA PRO A 138 12.40 11.47 7.20
C PRO A 138 12.70 11.60 5.71
N GLY A 139 13.97 11.55 5.31
CA GLY A 139 14.35 11.70 3.90
C GLY A 139 13.93 10.48 3.05
N THR A 140 13.98 9.28 3.62
CA THR A 140 13.50 8.06 2.95
C THR A 140 11.96 8.03 2.92
N ALA A 141 11.30 8.44 4.00
CA ALA A 141 9.85 8.54 4.06
C ALA A 141 9.29 9.46 2.98
N GLU A 142 9.89 10.63 2.78
CA GLU A 142 9.49 11.57 1.73
C GLU A 142 9.63 10.96 0.33
N LYS A 143 10.74 10.26 0.04
CA LYS A 143 10.93 9.57 -1.24
C LYS A 143 9.85 8.51 -1.50
N VAL A 144 9.53 7.71 -0.47
CA VAL A 144 8.50 6.66 -0.57
C VAL A 144 7.11 7.29 -0.74
N LEU A 145 6.79 8.39 -0.06
CA LEU A 145 5.53 9.12 -0.22
C LEU A 145 5.39 9.70 -1.64
N ASN A 146 6.45 10.32 -2.17
CA ASN A 146 6.46 10.85 -3.54
C ASN A 146 6.30 9.74 -4.58
N LEU A 147 6.95 8.59 -4.37
CA LEU A 147 6.76 7.40 -5.20
C LEU A 147 5.32 6.89 -5.12
N THR A 148 4.76 6.81 -3.92
CA THR A 148 3.36 6.41 -3.70
C THR A 148 2.40 7.31 -4.46
N LYS A 149 2.55 8.63 -4.33
CA LYS A 149 1.75 9.62 -5.03
C LYS A 149 1.80 9.41 -6.55
N ARG A 150 3.01 9.30 -7.09
CA ARG A 150 3.21 9.07 -8.53
C ARG A 150 2.50 7.81 -9.02
N ILE A 151 2.67 6.67 -8.33
CA ILE A 151 2.04 5.40 -8.71
C ILE A 151 0.51 5.49 -8.64
N VAL A 152 -0.04 6.10 -7.59
CA VAL A 152 -1.49 6.28 -7.42
C VAL A 152 -2.07 7.14 -8.54
N GLU A 153 -1.38 8.24 -8.91
CA GLU A 153 -1.80 9.13 -9.98
C GLU A 153 -1.68 8.48 -11.37
N GLU A 154 -0.54 7.84 -11.68
CA GLU A 154 -0.30 7.19 -12.97
C GLU A 154 -1.28 6.05 -13.27
N HIS A 155 -1.66 5.29 -12.26
CA HIS A 155 -2.58 4.16 -12.39
C HIS A 155 -4.04 4.50 -12.02
N HIS A 156 -4.33 5.77 -11.66
CA HIS A 156 -5.66 6.21 -11.20
C HIS A 156 -6.25 5.33 -10.09
N LEU A 157 -5.42 4.94 -9.12
CA LEU A 157 -5.82 4.03 -8.06
C LEU A 157 -6.69 4.72 -7.02
N THR A 158 -7.73 4.03 -6.56
CA THR A 158 -8.37 4.39 -5.29
C THR A 158 -7.43 3.99 -4.17
N CYS A 159 -7.02 4.94 -3.34
CA CYS A 159 -6.07 4.72 -2.26
C CYS A 159 -6.65 5.18 -0.92
N LEU A 160 -6.56 4.34 0.10
CA LEU A 160 -6.89 4.69 1.47
C LEU A 160 -5.62 4.55 2.32
N MET A 161 -5.17 5.66 2.91
CA MET A 161 -3.93 5.73 3.68
C MET A 161 -4.20 6.06 5.14
N ILE A 162 -3.68 5.25 6.04
CA ILE A 162 -3.58 5.58 7.46
C ILE A 162 -2.26 6.29 7.68
N THR A 163 -2.32 7.45 8.33
CA THR A 163 -1.13 8.21 8.75
C THR A 163 -1.37 8.89 10.10
N HIS A 164 -0.31 9.06 10.88
CA HIS A 164 -0.30 9.93 12.06
C HIS A 164 0.21 11.34 11.73
N ASN A 165 0.75 11.54 10.52
CA ASN A 165 1.25 12.82 10.09
C ASN A 165 0.12 13.61 9.43
N MET A 166 -0.39 14.60 10.17
CA MET A 166 -1.49 15.47 9.72
C MET A 166 -1.11 16.31 8.50
N GLN A 167 0.15 16.73 8.39
CA GLN A 167 0.65 17.44 7.23
C GLN A 167 0.55 16.57 5.96
N SER A 168 1.00 15.30 6.06
CA SER A 168 0.88 14.35 4.95
C SER A 168 -0.58 14.08 4.58
N ALA A 169 -1.50 14.02 5.55
CA ALA A 169 -2.93 13.86 5.29
C ALA A 169 -3.50 15.04 4.52
N LEU A 170 -3.08 16.27 4.85
CA LEU A 170 -3.48 17.48 4.16
C LEU A 170 -2.93 17.56 2.72
N GLU A 171 -1.72 17.08 2.48
CA GLU A 171 -1.03 17.22 1.19
C GLU A 171 -1.38 16.11 0.18
N LEU A 172 -1.57 14.87 0.63
CA LEU A 172 -1.62 13.71 -0.27
C LEU A 172 -3.03 13.28 -0.66
N GLY A 173 -4.01 13.38 0.23
CA GLY A 173 -5.36 12.89 -0.04
C GLY A 173 -6.30 13.97 -0.58
N ASN A 174 -7.31 13.60 -1.34
CA ASN A 174 -8.42 14.46 -1.72
C ASN A 174 -9.61 14.39 -0.74
N ARG A 175 -9.54 13.53 0.27
CA ARG A 175 -10.51 13.38 1.36
C ARG A 175 -9.79 12.97 2.63
N ILE A 176 -10.20 13.53 3.77
CA ILE A 176 -9.64 13.21 5.08
C ILE A 176 -10.77 12.64 5.94
N LEU A 177 -10.52 11.49 6.53
CA LEU A 177 -11.38 10.86 7.52
C LEU A 177 -10.63 10.83 8.84
N MET A 178 -11.22 11.40 9.89
CA MET A 178 -10.72 11.27 11.25
C MET A 178 -11.56 10.23 11.99
N MET A 179 -10.89 9.31 12.64
CA MET A 179 -11.53 8.24 13.42
C MET A 179 -11.19 8.39 14.90
N ASP A 180 -12.21 8.24 15.73
CA ASP A 180 -12.04 8.09 17.17
C ASP A 180 -12.98 7.00 17.68
N SER A 181 -12.46 6.13 18.56
CA SER A 181 -13.23 5.09 19.27
C SER A 181 -14.09 4.18 18.37
N GLY A 182 -13.66 4.00 17.10
CA GLY A 182 -14.37 3.18 16.11
C GLY A 182 -15.29 3.95 15.17
N ASP A 183 -15.58 5.22 15.47
CA ASP A 183 -16.45 6.07 14.67
C ASP A 183 -15.66 7.03 13.78
N ILE A 184 -16.26 7.44 12.65
CA ILE A 184 -15.75 8.54 11.83
C ILE A 184 -16.31 9.83 12.43
N VAL A 185 -15.46 10.60 13.09
CA VAL A 185 -15.84 11.86 13.75
C VAL A 185 -15.71 13.09 12.85
N LEU A 186 -14.90 12.97 11.77
CA LEU A 186 -14.70 14.05 10.81
C LEU A 186 -14.55 13.46 9.40
N ASP A 187 -15.20 14.09 8.42
CA ASP A 187 -15.13 13.73 6.99
C ASP A 187 -14.99 15.01 6.16
N ILE A 188 -13.78 15.30 5.71
CA ILE A 188 -13.43 16.52 4.98
C ILE A 188 -13.16 16.16 3.53
N LYS A 189 -13.90 16.76 2.60
CA LYS A 189 -13.72 16.62 1.16
C LYS A 189 -12.74 17.66 0.61
N GLU A 190 -12.28 17.44 -0.61
CA GLU A 190 -11.26 18.27 -1.29
C GLU A 190 -11.60 19.77 -1.28
N GLU A 191 -12.87 20.13 -1.49
CA GLU A 191 -13.30 21.53 -1.50
C GLU A 191 -13.16 22.20 -0.14
N GLU A 192 -13.40 21.45 0.93
CA GLU A 192 -13.33 21.89 2.33
C GLU A 192 -11.88 21.93 2.84
N LYS A 193 -10.97 21.17 2.20
CA LYS A 193 -9.53 21.17 2.51
C LYS A 193 -8.82 22.47 2.17
N LYS A 194 -9.35 23.24 1.21
CA LYS A 194 -8.73 24.49 0.76
C LYS A 194 -8.69 25.52 1.90
N GLY A 195 -7.49 25.73 2.44
CA GLY A 195 -7.26 26.67 3.55
C GLY A 195 -7.24 26.04 4.94
N LEU A 196 -7.44 24.72 5.06
CA LEU A 196 -7.26 24.01 6.32
C LEU A 196 -5.77 23.93 6.69
N THR A 197 -5.49 24.23 7.95
CA THR A 197 -4.18 24.04 8.58
C THR A 197 -4.24 22.83 9.51
N VAL A 198 -3.06 22.36 9.94
CA VAL A 198 -2.98 21.29 10.95
C VAL A 198 -3.69 21.68 12.24
N GLU A 199 -3.61 22.96 12.63
CA GLU A 199 -4.30 23.49 13.82
C GLU A 199 -5.82 23.43 13.66
N GLY A 200 -6.34 23.79 12.47
CA GLY A 200 -7.78 23.74 12.19
C GLY A 200 -8.35 22.31 12.03
N LEU A 201 -7.51 21.27 12.05
CA LEU A 201 -7.94 19.86 12.12
C LEU A 201 -8.12 19.39 13.59
N LEU A 202 -7.57 20.13 14.56
CA LEU A 202 -7.54 19.74 15.97
C LEU A 202 -8.56 20.51 16.82
N ASP A 203 -9.17 21.56 16.28
CA ASP A 203 -10.27 22.34 16.86
C ASP A 203 -11.63 21.75 16.49
#